data_f1a9c0853c2a997c194854919678c127
#
_entry.id   f1a9c0853c2a997c194854919678c127
#
_cell.length_a   1.000
_cell.length_b   1.000
_cell.length_c   1.000
_cell.angle_alpha   90.00
_cell.angle_beta   90.00
_cell.angle_gamma   90.00
#
_symmetry.space_group_name_H-M   'P 1'
#
loop_
_entity.id
_entity.type
_entity.pdbx_description
1 polymer ?
#
loop_
_entity_poly.entity_id
_entity_poly.type
_entity_poly.pdbx_seq_one_letter_code
_entity_poly.pdbx_strand_id
1 'polypeptide(L)'
;MYFVLHIKGELLAKLYEAAVLGERHPTRPDETDWQQRASTSRDSHQAIAAFVGGAAAILRRSAPLEAVVRTASPTEPAVQAAHVHGEQLRAQRYRGFVDTLIQRGLLREDTDPDEATDVLLSIVGPHMYATLTIDCGWNHQKYVGWAAHSVPSLLL
;
A
#
# COMPACT_ATOMS: atom_id res chain seq x y z
N MET A 1 -10.47 34.23 4.13
CA MET A 1 -10.91 32.99 3.47
C MET A 1 -9.76 32.08 3.07
N TYR A 2 -8.66 32.58 2.53
CA TYR A 2 -7.47 31.79 2.18
C TYR A 2 -6.81 31.07 3.38
N PHE A 3 -6.75 31.70 4.54
CA PHE A 3 -6.13 31.14 5.75
C PHE A 3 -6.82 29.87 6.26
N VAL A 4 -8.14 29.81 6.16
CA VAL A 4 -8.93 28.65 6.61
C VAL A 4 -8.78 27.45 5.66
N LEU A 5 -8.58 27.69 4.37
CA LEU A 5 -8.37 26.66 3.37
C LEU A 5 -6.98 25.99 3.56
N HIS A 6 -5.93 26.79 3.81
CA HIS A 6 -4.60 26.25 4.11
C HIS A 6 -4.58 25.33 5.34
N ILE A 7 -5.25 25.72 6.42
CA ILE A 7 -5.34 24.89 7.63
C ILE A 7 -6.04 23.55 7.34
N LYS A 8 -7.07 23.56 6.49
CA LYS A 8 -7.77 22.31 6.10
C LYS A 8 -6.90 21.39 5.25
N GLY A 9 -6.14 21.95 4.30
CA GLY A 9 -5.20 21.19 3.48
C GLY A 9 -4.09 20.56 4.32
N GLU A 10 -3.47 21.31 5.22
CA GLU A 10 -2.46 20.82 6.13
C GLU A 10 -2.99 19.72 7.08
N LEU A 11 -4.22 19.91 7.59
CA LEU A 11 -4.86 18.91 8.43
C LEU A 11 -5.13 17.61 7.66
N LEU A 12 -5.64 17.70 6.44
CA LEU A 12 -5.88 16.54 5.57
C LEU A 12 -4.57 15.80 5.26
N ALA A 13 -3.50 16.53 4.95
CA ALA A 13 -2.17 15.96 4.72
C ALA A 13 -1.69 15.16 5.94
N LYS A 14 -1.77 15.74 7.14
CA LYS A 14 -1.40 15.07 8.40
C LYS A 14 -2.27 13.85 8.72
N LEU A 15 -3.57 13.92 8.46
CA LEU A 15 -4.48 12.79 8.63
C LEU A 15 -4.11 11.64 7.68
N TYR A 16 -3.78 11.96 6.43
CA TYR A 16 -3.35 10.97 5.45
C TYR A 16 -2.03 10.32 5.85
N GLU A 17 -1.03 11.11 6.24
CA GLU A 17 0.24 10.61 6.75
C GLU A 17 0.04 9.70 7.97
N ALA A 18 -0.77 10.10 8.94
CA ALA A 18 -1.08 9.28 10.11
C ALA A 18 -1.80 7.97 9.73
N ALA A 19 -2.69 7.99 8.74
CA ALA A 19 -3.36 6.79 8.24
C ALA A 19 -2.40 5.81 7.57
N VAL A 20 -1.40 6.31 6.84
CA VAL A 20 -0.36 5.51 6.19
C VAL A 20 0.64 4.95 7.21
N LEU A 21 1.09 5.76 8.17
CA LEU A 21 2.10 5.37 9.16
C LEU A 21 1.51 4.61 10.36
N GLY A 22 0.23 4.86 10.71
CA GLY A 22 -0.44 4.31 11.90
C GLY A 22 -0.30 5.18 13.15
N GLU A 23 -1.30 5.11 14.05
CA GLU A 23 -1.47 6.05 15.18
C GLU A 23 -0.48 5.90 16.34
N ARG A 24 0.24 4.80 16.48
CA ARG A 24 0.90 4.47 17.75
C ARG A 24 2.41 4.68 17.82
N HIS A 25 3.10 4.79 16.74
CA HIS A 25 4.50 5.24 16.68
C HIS A 25 4.84 5.65 15.24
N PRO A 26 5.69 6.67 15.03
CA PRO A 26 6.30 6.93 13.74
C PRO A 26 7.41 5.89 13.46
N THR A 27 7.17 4.62 13.77
CA THR A 27 8.01 3.52 13.33
C THR A 27 7.85 3.44 11.82
N ARG A 28 8.98 3.49 11.13
CA ARG A 28 8.99 3.24 9.69
C ARG A 28 8.27 1.92 9.44
N PRO A 29 7.40 1.86 8.42
CA PRO A 29 6.72 0.60 8.08
C PRO A 29 7.68 -0.59 7.88
N ASP A 30 8.97 -0.34 7.70
CA ASP A 30 10.04 -1.32 7.52
C ASP A 30 10.35 -2.14 8.79
N GLU A 31 9.89 -1.68 9.95
CA GLU A 31 10.14 -2.30 11.26
C GLU A 31 8.94 -3.07 11.81
N THR A 32 7.92 -3.32 10.97
CA THR A 32 6.72 -4.04 11.40
C THR A 32 6.88 -5.56 11.26
N ASP A 33 6.30 -6.32 12.19
CA ASP A 33 6.33 -7.79 12.21
C ASP A 33 5.96 -8.46 10.89
N TRP A 34 5.04 -7.87 10.12
CA TRP A 34 4.61 -8.44 8.86
C TRP A 34 5.67 -8.32 7.77
N GLN A 35 6.44 -7.24 7.75
CA GLN A 35 7.55 -7.06 6.80
C GLN A 35 8.68 -8.02 7.10
N GLN A 36 9.01 -8.21 8.38
CA GLN A 36 9.98 -9.20 8.78
C GLN A 36 9.53 -10.60 8.35
N ARG A 37 8.27 -10.98 8.58
CA ARG A 37 7.72 -12.25 8.11
C ARG A 37 7.75 -12.37 6.58
N ALA A 38 7.37 -11.33 5.85
CA ALA A 38 7.42 -11.32 4.40
C ALA A 38 8.84 -11.49 3.86
N SER A 39 9.84 -10.84 4.49
CA SER A 39 11.23 -10.87 4.06
C SER A 39 11.99 -12.12 4.50
N THR A 40 11.56 -12.84 5.55
CA THR A 40 12.27 -14.01 6.08
C THR A 40 11.62 -15.34 5.75
N SER A 41 10.35 -15.38 5.31
CA SER A 41 9.67 -16.62 4.92
C SER A 41 10.41 -17.33 3.79
N ARG A 42 10.52 -18.65 3.88
CA ARG A 42 11.12 -19.52 2.85
C ARG A 42 10.11 -20.00 1.81
N ASP A 43 8.86 -19.77 2.05
CA ASP A 43 7.74 -20.10 1.17
C ASP A 43 7.21 -18.84 0.52
N SER A 44 7.16 -18.80 -0.81
CA SER A 44 6.71 -17.66 -1.59
C SER A 44 5.27 -17.26 -1.30
N HIS A 45 4.36 -18.23 -1.14
CA HIS A 45 2.96 -17.96 -0.81
C HIS A 45 2.83 -17.31 0.58
N GLN A 46 3.58 -17.81 1.57
CA GLN A 46 3.58 -17.23 2.92
C GLN A 46 4.20 -15.84 2.94
N ALA A 47 5.29 -15.61 2.18
CA ALA A 47 5.90 -14.29 2.05
C ALA A 47 4.91 -13.28 1.46
N ILE A 48 4.25 -13.65 0.35
CA ILE A 48 3.26 -12.82 -0.33
C ILE A 48 2.04 -12.58 0.58
N ALA A 49 1.52 -13.62 1.24
CA ALA A 49 0.38 -13.48 2.14
C ALA A 49 0.68 -12.54 3.32
N ALA A 50 1.87 -12.60 3.91
CA ALA A 50 2.31 -11.69 4.96
C ALA A 50 2.40 -10.24 4.45
N PHE A 51 2.98 -10.03 3.27
CA PHE A 51 3.04 -8.71 2.62
C PHE A 51 1.65 -8.15 2.34
N VAL A 52 0.78 -8.92 1.69
CA VAL A 52 -0.60 -8.54 1.37
C VAL A 52 -1.37 -8.17 2.63
N GLY A 53 -1.28 -8.97 3.68
CA GLY A 53 -1.96 -8.71 4.96
C GLY A 53 -1.52 -7.39 5.60
N GLY A 54 -0.21 -7.13 5.63
CA GLY A 54 0.36 -5.90 6.18
C GLY A 54 0.00 -4.66 5.34
N ALA A 55 0.16 -4.75 4.02
CA ALA A 55 -0.21 -3.68 3.11
C ALA A 55 -1.72 -3.39 3.16
N ALA A 56 -2.57 -4.41 3.19
CA ALA A 56 -4.02 -4.25 3.29
C ALA A 56 -4.46 -3.59 4.61
N ALA A 57 -3.73 -3.82 5.71
CA ALA A 57 -3.99 -3.13 6.97
C ALA A 57 -3.73 -1.62 6.88
N ILE A 58 -2.72 -1.20 6.11
CA ILE A 58 -2.47 0.21 5.78
C ILE A 58 -3.61 0.74 4.90
N LEU A 59 -3.95 0.03 3.83
CA LEU A 59 -5.02 0.41 2.91
C LEU A 59 -6.36 0.59 3.62
N ARG A 60 -6.69 -0.27 4.58
CA ARG A 60 -7.90 -0.14 5.39
C ARG A 60 -8.00 1.21 6.09
N ARG A 61 -6.87 1.77 6.53
CA ARG A 61 -6.83 3.07 7.20
C ARG A 61 -6.80 4.23 6.20
N SER A 62 -6.05 4.11 5.12
CA SER A 62 -5.80 5.21 4.19
C SER A 62 -6.83 5.31 3.05
N ALA A 63 -7.41 4.21 2.59
CA ALA A 63 -8.30 4.21 1.43
C ALA A 63 -9.52 5.15 1.56
N PRO A 64 -10.17 5.30 2.74
CA PRO A 64 -11.25 6.28 2.89
C PRO A 64 -10.81 7.73 2.66
N LEU A 65 -9.53 8.05 2.92
CA LEU A 65 -8.98 9.39 2.73
C LEU A 65 -8.44 9.59 1.30
N GLU A 66 -8.11 8.51 0.60
CA GLU A 66 -7.47 8.56 -0.71
C GLU A 66 -8.30 9.31 -1.76
N ALA A 67 -9.61 9.11 -1.80
CA ALA A 67 -10.51 9.81 -2.71
C ALA A 67 -10.51 11.33 -2.42
N VAL A 68 -10.53 11.71 -1.14
CA VAL A 68 -10.50 13.11 -0.69
C VAL A 68 -9.15 13.74 -1.02
N VAL A 69 -8.06 13.05 -0.71
CA VAL A 69 -6.68 13.48 -0.99
C VAL A 69 -6.51 13.70 -2.50
N ARG A 70 -6.91 12.76 -3.32
CA ARG A 70 -6.81 12.84 -4.78
C ARG A 70 -7.64 14.00 -5.37
N THR A 71 -8.80 14.29 -4.78
CA THR A 71 -9.64 15.42 -5.21
C THR A 71 -9.05 16.77 -4.80
N ALA A 72 -8.45 16.85 -3.60
CA ALA A 72 -7.87 18.08 -3.08
C ALA A 72 -6.45 18.38 -3.60
N SER A 73 -5.70 17.34 -3.97
CA SER A 73 -4.30 17.42 -4.42
C SER A 73 -4.04 18.47 -5.52
N PRO A 74 -4.88 18.64 -6.56
CA PRO A 74 -4.62 19.64 -7.60
C PRO A 74 -4.67 21.09 -7.11
N THR A 75 -5.35 21.37 -6.00
CA THR A 75 -5.60 22.74 -5.51
C THR A 75 -4.90 23.04 -4.18
N GLU A 76 -4.46 22.01 -3.46
CA GLU A 76 -3.87 22.10 -2.13
C GLU A 76 -2.43 21.57 -2.11
N PRO A 77 -1.40 22.45 -2.17
CA PRO A 77 0.01 22.03 -2.29
C PRO A 77 0.48 21.07 -1.19
N ALA A 78 0.04 21.26 0.06
CA ALA A 78 0.40 20.38 1.17
C ALA A 78 -0.18 18.96 0.98
N VAL A 79 -1.41 18.85 0.48
CA VAL A 79 -2.06 17.57 0.16
C VAL A 79 -1.38 16.89 -1.01
N GLN A 80 -1.02 17.67 -2.04
CA GLN A 80 -0.26 17.15 -3.19
C GLN A 80 1.09 16.57 -2.76
N ALA A 81 1.84 17.29 -1.94
CA ALA A 81 3.13 16.83 -1.44
C ALA A 81 3.00 15.53 -0.63
N ALA A 82 2.02 15.46 0.28
CA ALA A 82 1.76 14.27 1.08
C ALA A 82 1.33 13.07 0.20
N HIS A 83 0.49 13.31 -0.81
CA HIS A 83 0.04 12.26 -1.73
C HIS A 83 1.20 11.72 -2.56
N VAL A 84 1.97 12.59 -3.21
CA VAL A 84 3.14 12.19 -4.01
C VAL A 84 4.15 11.42 -3.17
N HIS A 85 4.43 11.89 -1.96
CA HIS A 85 5.34 11.22 -1.03
C HIS A 85 4.82 9.82 -0.63
N GLY A 86 3.53 9.70 -0.32
CA GLY A 86 2.90 8.42 0.00
C GLY A 86 2.98 7.41 -1.15
N GLU A 87 2.75 7.85 -2.40
CA GLU A 87 2.88 7.02 -3.59
C GLU A 87 4.33 6.54 -3.81
N GLN A 88 5.30 7.45 -3.67
CA GLN A 88 6.71 7.11 -3.80
C GLN A 88 7.15 6.08 -2.75
N LEU A 89 6.77 6.25 -1.49
CA LEU A 89 7.07 5.29 -0.43
C LEU A 89 6.43 3.93 -0.70
N ARG A 90 5.21 3.90 -1.22
CA ARG A 90 4.53 2.66 -1.60
C ARG A 90 5.27 1.94 -2.71
N ALA A 91 5.59 2.66 -3.80
CA ALA A 91 6.31 2.11 -4.94
C ALA A 91 7.68 1.54 -4.52
N GLN A 92 8.46 2.28 -3.73
CA GLN A 92 9.76 1.84 -3.22
C GLN A 92 9.63 0.58 -2.36
N ARG A 93 8.64 0.52 -1.48
CA ARG A 93 8.41 -0.64 -0.61
C ARG A 93 8.02 -1.89 -1.40
N TYR A 94 7.15 -1.74 -2.39
CA TYR A 94 6.70 -2.87 -3.20
C TYR A 94 7.83 -3.38 -4.08
N ARG A 95 8.63 -2.48 -4.67
CA ARG A 95 9.84 -2.84 -5.39
C ARG A 95 10.84 -3.58 -4.49
N GLY A 96 11.13 -3.06 -3.31
CA GLY A 96 12.04 -3.72 -2.35
C GLY A 96 11.56 -5.11 -1.93
N PHE A 97 10.25 -5.33 -1.83
CA PHE A 97 9.69 -6.66 -1.59
C PHE A 97 9.89 -7.60 -2.78
N VAL A 98 9.62 -7.15 -4.00
CA VAL A 98 9.87 -7.92 -5.23
C VAL A 98 11.35 -8.29 -5.35
N ASP A 99 12.25 -7.31 -5.16
CA ASP A 99 13.69 -7.54 -5.20
C ASP A 99 14.13 -8.60 -4.16
N THR A 100 13.53 -8.57 -2.96
CA THR A 100 13.77 -9.58 -1.92
C THR A 100 13.32 -10.97 -2.35
N LEU A 101 12.15 -11.10 -2.98
CA LEU A 101 11.66 -12.38 -3.49
C LEU A 101 12.57 -12.94 -4.59
N ILE A 102 13.02 -12.09 -5.52
CA ILE A 102 13.94 -12.45 -6.62
C ILE A 102 15.29 -12.91 -6.05
N GLN A 103 15.91 -12.13 -5.17
CA GLN A 103 17.19 -12.46 -4.55
C GLN A 103 17.17 -13.81 -3.81
N ARG A 104 15.99 -14.22 -3.35
CA ARG A 104 15.79 -15.49 -2.62
C ARG A 104 15.33 -16.63 -3.49
N GLY A 105 15.19 -16.42 -4.80
CA GLY A 105 14.69 -17.44 -5.74
C GLY A 105 13.25 -17.87 -5.46
N LEU A 106 12.42 -16.93 -4.98
CA LEU A 106 11.01 -17.18 -4.63
C LEU A 106 10.02 -16.75 -5.73
N LEU A 107 10.52 -16.19 -6.82
CA LEU A 107 9.76 -15.90 -8.06
C LEU A 107 10.36 -16.71 -9.21
N ARG A 108 9.65 -16.76 -10.34
CA ARG A 108 10.17 -17.36 -11.57
C ARG A 108 11.45 -16.64 -12.02
N GLU A 109 12.38 -17.37 -12.63
CA GLU A 109 13.66 -16.84 -13.07
C GLU A 109 13.53 -15.75 -14.16
N ASP A 110 12.45 -15.79 -14.95
CA ASP A 110 12.13 -14.85 -16.02
C ASP A 110 11.25 -13.67 -15.57
N THR A 111 10.99 -13.54 -14.28
CA THR A 111 10.14 -12.45 -13.74
C THR A 111 10.80 -11.11 -13.94
N ASP A 112 10.15 -10.21 -14.67
CA ASP A 112 10.53 -8.81 -14.75
C ASP A 112 10.18 -8.10 -13.43
N PRO A 113 11.18 -7.50 -12.73
CA PRO A 113 10.93 -6.86 -11.45
C PRO A 113 9.97 -5.65 -11.53
N ASP A 114 9.98 -4.92 -12.64
CA ASP A 114 9.11 -3.75 -12.84
C ASP A 114 7.68 -4.21 -13.06
N GLU A 115 7.46 -5.21 -13.91
CA GLU A 115 6.13 -5.81 -14.14
C GLU A 115 5.56 -6.43 -12.85
N ALA A 116 6.35 -7.17 -12.10
CA ALA A 116 5.94 -7.75 -10.82
C ALA A 116 5.55 -6.67 -9.79
N THR A 117 6.29 -5.54 -9.77
CA THR A 117 5.98 -4.39 -8.92
C THR A 117 4.66 -3.75 -9.34
N ASP A 118 4.43 -3.55 -10.63
CA ASP A 118 3.21 -2.97 -11.16
C ASP A 118 1.98 -3.84 -10.89
N VAL A 119 2.11 -5.17 -10.98
CA VAL A 119 1.08 -6.14 -10.59
C VAL A 119 0.73 -5.95 -9.09
N LEU A 120 1.74 -5.89 -8.23
CA LEU A 120 1.51 -5.65 -6.79
C LEU A 120 0.84 -4.30 -6.53
N LEU A 121 1.32 -3.22 -7.14
CA LEU A 121 0.75 -1.89 -7.00
C LEU A 121 -0.72 -1.83 -7.47
N SER A 122 -1.04 -2.58 -8.52
CA SER A 122 -2.40 -2.64 -9.07
C SER A 122 -3.34 -3.41 -8.14
N ILE A 123 -2.96 -4.61 -7.70
CA ILE A 123 -3.83 -5.49 -6.89
C ILE A 123 -3.86 -5.01 -5.44
N VAL A 124 -2.71 -4.68 -4.86
CA VAL A 124 -2.57 -4.29 -3.45
C VAL A 124 -2.43 -2.76 -3.36
N GLY A 125 -3.27 -2.04 -4.10
CA GLY A 125 -3.30 -0.58 -4.15
C GLY A 125 -4.59 0.00 -3.59
N PRO A 126 -4.60 1.30 -3.22
CA PRO A 126 -5.76 1.95 -2.62
C PRO A 126 -6.96 1.99 -3.58
N HIS A 127 -6.72 2.07 -4.88
CA HIS A 127 -7.78 2.08 -5.87
C HIS A 127 -8.53 0.74 -5.91
N MET A 128 -7.82 -0.38 -6.06
CA MET A 128 -8.42 -1.71 -6.05
C MET A 128 -9.08 -2.02 -4.70
N TYR A 129 -8.43 -1.63 -3.60
CA TYR A 129 -9.00 -1.78 -2.27
C TYR A 129 -10.34 -1.04 -2.14
N ALA A 130 -10.39 0.23 -2.53
CA ALA A 130 -11.60 1.04 -2.48
C ALA A 130 -12.70 0.47 -3.38
N THR A 131 -12.37 0.12 -4.62
CA THR A 131 -13.32 -0.49 -5.57
C THR A 131 -13.97 -1.74 -4.99
N LEU A 132 -13.17 -2.67 -4.45
CA LEU A 132 -13.71 -3.92 -3.93
C LEU A 132 -14.43 -3.74 -2.59
N THR A 133 -13.91 -2.92 -1.67
CA THR A 133 -14.49 -2.80 -0.33
C THR A 133 -15.57 -1.73 -0.21
N ILE A 134 -15.50 -0.65 -0.97
CA ILE A 134 -16.48 0.44 -0.94
C ILE A 134 -17.54 0.21 -2.02
N ASP A 135 -17.13 0.10 -3.29
CA ASP A 135 -18.09 0.05 -4.40
C ASP A 135 -18.75 -1.33 -4.52
N CYS A 136 -17.98 -2.43 -4.35
CA CYS A 136 -18.49 -3.81 -4.43
C CYS A 136 -18.94 -4.39 -3.08
N GLY A 137 -18.76 -3.67 -1.97
CA GLY A 137 -19.23 -4.07 -0.64
C GLY A 137 -18.50 -5.28 -0.02
N TRP A 138 -17.27 -5.56 -0.45
CA TRP A 138 -16.47 -6.63 0.19
C TRP A 138 -16.02 -6.19 1.59
N ASN A 139 -15.99 -7.13 2.53
CA ASN A 139 -15.29 -6.86 3.78
C ASN A 139 -13.77 -6.98 3.60
N HIS A 140 -13.02 -6.41 4.54
CA HIS A 140 -11.56 -6.40 4.53
C HIS A 140 -10.94 -7.81 4.40
N GLN A 141 -11.47 -8.79 5.12
CA GLN A 141 -10.93 -10.16 5.10
C GLN A 141 -11.12 -10.83 3.75
N LYS A 142 -12.27 -10.60 3.10
CA LYS A 142 -12.51 -11.11 1.73
C LYS A 142 -11.50 -10.53 0.74
N TYR A 143 -11.22 -9.22 0.83
CA TYR A 143 -10.20 -8.59 0.00
C TYR A 143 -8.82 -9.19 0.25
N VAL A 144 -8.40 -9.32 1.52
CA VAL A 144 -7.09 -9.90 1.89
C VAL A 144 -6.96 -11.33 1.36
N GLY A 145 -7.96 -12.17 1.56
CA GLY A 145 -7.94 -13.55 1.08
C GLY A 145 -7.85 -13.63 -0.45
N TRP A 146 -8.62 -12.79 -1.15
CA TRP A 146 -8.56 -12.72 -2.60
C TRP A 146 -7.20 -12.25 -3.11
N ALA A 147 -6.66 -11.15 -2.57
CA ALA A 147 -5.36 -10.62 -3.00
C ALA A 147 -4.21 -11.59 -2.70
N ALA A 148 -4.23 -12.24 -1.52
CA ALA A 148 -3.24 -13.25 -1.15
C ALA A 148 -3.28 -14.50 -2.04
N HIS A 149 -4.40 -14.78 -2.69
CA HIS A 149 -4.53 -15.87 -3.68
C HIS A 149 -4.15 -15.40 -5.09
N SER A 150 -4.59 -14.21 -5.48
CA SER A 150 -4.41 -13.70 -6.86
C SER A 150 -2.97 -13.30 -7.16
N VAL A 151 -2.28 -12.66 -6.21
CA VAL A 151 -0.88 -12.22 -6.41
C VAL A 151 0.05 -13.40 -6.71
N PRO A 152 0.06 -14.50 -5.94
CA PRO A 152 0.87 -15.69 -6.30
C PRO A 152 0.57 -16.23 -7.69
N SER A 153 -0.70 -16.30 -8.07
CA SER A 153 -1.10 -16.83 -9.38
C SER A 153 -0.57 -16.02 -10.57
N LEU A 154 -0.15 -14.79 -10.35
CA LEU A 154 0.42 -13.90 -11.37
C LEU A 154 1.94 -13.83 -11.32
N LEU A 155 2.55 -14.05 -10.15
CA LEU A 155 3.98 -13.86 -9.94
C LEU A 155 4.77 -15.18 -9.84
N LEU A 156 4.11 -16.29 -9.52
CA LEU A 156 4.71 -17.62 -9.35
C LEU A 156 4.37 -18.55 -10.52
#